data_2b5babc5a20b17ccc0d034c89c06186d
#
_entry.id   2b5babc5a20b17ccc0d034c89c06186d
#
_cell.length_a   1.000
_cell.length_b   1.000
_cell.length_c   1.000
_cell.angle_alpha   90.00
_cell.angle_beta   90.00
_cell.angle_gamma   90.00
#
_symmetry.space_group_name_H-M   'P 1'
#
loop_
_entity.id
_entity.type
_entity.pdbx_description
1 polymer ?
#
loop_
_entity_poly.entity_id
_entity_poly.type
_entity_poly.pdbx_seq_one_letter_code
_entity_poly.pdbx_strand_id
1 'polypeptide(L)' 'MIMSIGTTIKKLRRDRNITQEQLAEMLGVSTNAVSQWECDKTAPDISHLPV' A
#
# COMPACT_ATOMS: atom_id res chain seq x y z
N MET A 1 17.08 5.60 -10.68
CA MET A 1 16.13 4.49 -10.88
C MET A 1 14.82 4.82 -10.18
N ILE A 2 13.72 4.67 -10.89
CA ILE A 2 12.41 5.03 -10.34
C ILE A 2 11.77 3.78 -9.75
N MET A 3 11.45 3.83 -8.45
CA MET A 3 10.71 2.76 -7.79
C MET A 3 9.23 2.93 -8.11
N SER A 4 8.55 1.82 -8.39
CA SER A 4 7.11 1.86 -8.56
C SER A 4 6.43 2.17 -7.23
N ILE A 5 5.21 2.69 -7.29
CA ILE A 5 4.47 2.98 -6.06
C ILE A 5 4.19 1.70 -5.28
N GLY A 6 3.96 0.58 -5.98
CA GLY A 6 3.77 -0.71 -5.32
C GLY A 6 4.99 -1.15 -4.54
N THR A 7 6.17 -1.03 -5.15
CA THR A 7 7.43 -1.37 -4.49
C THR A 7 7.65 -0.48 -3.27
N THR A 8 7.36 0.80 -3.39
CA THR A 8 7.51 1.75 -2.29
C THR A 8 6.60 1.40 -1.12
N ILE A 9 5.33 1.10 -1.41
CA ILE A 9 4.36 0.71 -0.37
C ILE A 9 4.82 -0.55 0.34
N LYS A 10 5.24 -1.54 -0.42
CA LYS A 10 5.72 -2.80 0.14
C LYS A 10 6.93 -2.60 1.03
N LYS A 11 7.88 -1.78 0.59
CA LYS A 11 9.08 -1.50 1.35
C LYS A 11 8.75 -0.80 2.68
N LEU A 12 7.91 0.22 2.63
CA LEU A 12 7.50 0.94 3.83
C LEU A 12 6.80 0.02 4.83
N ARG A 13 5.94 -0.85 4.33
CA ARG A 13 5.24 -1.82 5.14
C ARG A 13 6.22 -2.76 5.84
N ARG A 14 7.17 -3.30 5.07
CA ARG A 14 8.16 -4.25 5.60
C ARG A 14 9.09 -3.58 6.60
N ASP A 15 9.48 -2.33 6.34
CA ASP A 15 10.34 -1.58 7.25
C ASP A 15 9.68 -1.38 8.61
N ARG A 16 8.35 -1.37 8.65
CA ARG A 16 7.58 -1.21 9.88
C ARG A 16 7.12 -2.54 10.48
N ASN A 17 7.49 -3.66 9.84
CA ASN A 17 7.11 -5.00 10.28
C ASN A 17 5.59 -5.17 10.40
N ILE A 18 4.84 -4.63 9.46
CA ILE A 18 3.39 -4.78 9.43
C ILE A 18 2.99 -5.62 8.23
N THR A 19 1.85 -6.30 8.35
CA THR A 19 1.30 -7.12 7.28
C THR A 19 0.47 -6.26 6.34
N GLN A 20 0.11 -6.81 5.16
CA GLN A 20 -0.83 -6.15 4.26
C GLN A 20 -2.16 -5.88 4.96
N GLU A 21 -2.63 -6.84 5.75
CA GLU A 21 -3.87 -6.70 6.50
C GLU A 21 -3.80 -5.55 7.49
N GLN A 22 -2.69 -5.45 8.22
CA GLN A 22 -2.50 -4.36 9.17
C GLN A 22 -2.46 -3.01 8.47
N LEU A 23 -1.75 -2.93 7.35
CA LEU A 23 -1.69 -1.70 6.59
C LEU A 23 -3.07 -1.32 6.05
N ALA A 24 -3.81 -2.28 5.52
CA ALA A 24 -5.16 -2.04 5.01
C ALA A 24 -6.07 -1.48 6.10
N GLU A 25 -5.99 -2.04 7.30
CA GLU A 25 -6.76 -1.59 8.43
C GLU A 25 -6.39 -0.14 8.81
N MET A 26 -5.10 0.17 8.82
CA MET A 26 -4.63 1.51 9.13
C MET A 26 -5.12 2.55 8.12
N LEU A 27 -5.23 2.16 6.85
CA LEU A 27 -5.64 3.06 5.79
C LEU A 27 -7.16 3.07 5.56
N GLY A 28 -7.89 2.14 6.18
CA GLY A 28 -9.33 2.04 5.99
C GLY A 28 -9.71 1.46 4.62
N VAL A 29 -8.88 0.59 4.07
CA VAL A 29 -9.12 -0.06 2.78
C VAL A 29 -9.08 -1.58 2.96
N SER A 30 -9.44 -2.32 1.90
CA SER A 30 -9.39 -3.77 1.96
C SER A 30 -7.96 -4.27 1.79
N THR A 31 -7.68 -5.46 2.35
CA THR A 31 -6.40 -6.13 2.15
C THR A 31 -6.14 -6.37 0.66
N ASN A 32 -7.18 -6.71 -0.09
CA ASN A 32 -7.06 -6.92 -1.52
C ASN A 32 -6.58 -5.66 -2.25
N ALA A 33 -7.04 -4.48 -1.81
CA ALA A 33 -6.60 -3.22 -2.39
C ALA A 33 -5.10 -3.04 -2.19
N VAL A 34 -4.61 -3.27 -0.97
CA VAL A 34 -3.17 -3.18 -0.69
C VAL A 34 -2.38 -4.16 -1.54
N SER A 35 -2.87 -5.38 -1.66
CA SER A 35 -2.23 -6.40 -2.48
C SER A 35 -2.11 -5.95 -3.94
N GLN A 36 -3.16 -5.38 -4.49
CA GLN A 36 -3.15 -4.88 -5.87
C GLN A 36 -2.18 -3.72 -6.05
N TRP A 37 -2.10 -2.83 -5.07
CA TRP A 37 -1.15 -1.71 -5.11
C TRP A 37 0.29 -2.23 -5.12
N GLU A 38 0.59 -3.23 -4.30
CA GLU A 38 1.94 -3.80 -4.22
C GLU A 38 2.32 -4.55 -5.49
N CYS A 39 1.33 -5.03 -6.24
CA CYS A 39 1.55 -5.69 -7.53
C CYS A 39 1.49 -4.73 -8.72
N ASP A 40 1.31 -3.44 -8.46
CA ASP A 40 1.18 -2.40 -9.50
C ASP A 40 -0.01 -2.63 -10.45
N LYS A 41 -1.02 -3.37 -10.00
CA LYS A 41 -2.24 -3.56 -10.80
C LYS A 41 -3.13 -2.34 -10.74
N THR A 42 -3.17 -1.70 -9.58
CA THR A 42 -3.87 -0.45 -9.37
C THR A 42 -3.00 0.46 -8.53
N ALA A 43 -3.31 1.74 -8.50
CA ALA A 43 -2.63 2.69 -7.64
C ALA A 43 -3.59 3.18 -6.56
N PRO A 44 -3.07 3.54 -5.38
CA PRO A 44 -3.93 4.15 -4.37
C PRO A 44 -4.52 5.44 -4.89
N ASP A 45 -5.78 5.65 -4.59
CA ASP A 45 -6.43 6.91 -4.95
C ASP A 45 -6.00 7.96 -3.94
N ILE A 46 -5.34 8.99 -4.43
CA ILE A 46 -4.81 10.06 -3.57
C ILE A 46 -5.93 10.75 -2.79
N SER A 47 -7.13 10.80 -3.34
CA SER A 47 -8.26 11.42 -2.66
C SER A 47 -8.70 10.67 -1.40
N HIS A 48 -8.28 9.43 -1.25
CA HIS A 48 -8.57 8.62 -0.06
C HIS A 48 -7.51 8.73 1.01
N LEU A 49 -6.39 9.36 0.72
CA LEU A 49 -5.33 9.48 1.71
C LEU A 49 -5.62 10.66 2.63
N PRO A 50 -5.48 10.46 3.96
CA PRO A 50 -5.57 11.58 4.89
C PRO A 50 -4.40 12.52 4.63
N VAL A 51 -4.69 13.77 4.53
CA VAL A 51 -3.66 14.79 4.29
C VAL A 51 -3.16 15.33 5.60
#